data_b19391260ac809930ac243c6a7159d76
#
_entry.id   b19391260ac809930ac243c6a7159d76
#
_cell.length_a   1.000
_cell.length_b   1.000
_cell.length_c   1.000
_cell.angle_alpha   90.00
_cell.angle_beta   90.00
_cell.angle_gamma   90.00
#
_symmetry.space_group_name_H-M   'P 1'
#
loop_
_entity.id
_entity.type
_entity.pdbx_description
1 polymer ?
#
loop_
_entity_poly.entity_id
_entity_poly.type
_entity_poly.pdbx_seq_one_letter_code
_entity_poly.pdbx_strand_id
1 'polypeptide(L)'
;MTYDTLIVGSHIITPTGIIDKNMILDEGKIVKLTNETPSCDHRINAEGLVSIPGVIDPHVHYGVYSPIEQAAQSESHAAAIGGVTTMMRMLRLGDSYEKSLSDQLTYSSNSHYVDYAIHASIFTLDQVNEMQFCVENGVTSFKLYMNLGGEVGHVYMDMKPGENVLREECVEVNSEIITKVVQKAASLGCPVLVHAEDYEQCGCGIKKSKEKNLDGLSAWSKSRPSESESHSIKTISKLARDFNCVLYFAHIGSRTALQQINEERKNGTKIFT
;
A
#
# COMPACT_ATOMS: atom_id res chain seq x y z
N MET A 1 18.53 -35.09 16.04
CA MET A 1 17.88 -34.23 15.03
C MET A 1 18.55 -32.87 15.17
N THR A 2 19.13 -32.35 14.14
CA THR A 2 19.79 -31.03 14.12
C THR A 2 18.85 -30.07 13.39
N TYR A 3 18.64 -28.90 13.93
CA TYR A 3 17.78 -27.86 13.32
C TYR A 3 18.63 -26.88 12.51
N ASP A 4 18.01 -26.17 11.58
CA ASP A 4 18.73 -25.19 10.74
C ASP A 4 19.27 -24.03 11.59
N THR A 5 18.42 -23.39 12.40
CA THR A 5 18.82 -22.19 13.17
C THR A 5 18.19 -22.16 14.57
N LEU A 6 18.99 -21.75 15.54
CA LEU A 6 18.57 -21.47 16.90
C LEU A 6 18.88 -20.02 17.27
N ILE A 7 17.84 -19.24 17.57
CA ILE A 7 17.96 -17.87 18.10
C ILE A 7 17.82 -17.92 19.61
N VAL A 8 18.83 -17.41 20.34
CA VAL A 8 18.95 -17.54 21.80
C VAL A 8 18.86 -16.17 22.47
N GLY A 9 18.06 -16.07 23.54
CA GLY A 9 18.07 -14.95 24.48
C GLY A 9 17.33 -13.70 24.03
N SER A 10 16.51 -13.76 22.98
CA SER A 10 15.71 -12.60 22.57
C SER A 10 14.41 -12.46 23.36
N HIS A 11 13.93 -11.21 23.47
CA HIS A 11 12.56 -10.90 23.90
C HIS A 11 11.62 -10.99 22.71
N ILE A 12 10.79 -12.05 22.65
CA ILE A 12 9.89 -12.30 21.51
C ILE A 12 8.57 -11.59 21.73
N ILE A 13 8.20 -10.69 20.84
CA ILE A 13 6.91 -10.00 20.85
C ILE A 13 5.84 -10.90 20.23
N THR A 14 4.76 -11.12 20.97
CA THR A 14 3.59 -11.89 20.52
C THR A 14 2.31 -11.07 20.70
N PRO A 15 1.19 -11.46 20.09
CA PRO A 15 -0.10 -10.78 20.30
C PRO A 15 -0.57 -10.76 21.76
N THR A 16 -0.07 -11.67 22.59
CA THR A 16 -0.45 -11.81 24.01
C THR A 16 0.58 -11.24 24.98
N GLY A 17 1.68 -10.68 24.49
CA GLY A 17 2.73 -10.07 25.31
C GLY A 17 4.14 -10.50 24.92
N ILE A 18 5.10 -10.13 25.72
CA ILE A 18 6.52 -10.45 25.53
C ILE A 18 6.82 -11.80 26.23
N ILE A 19 7.53 -12.67 25.54
CA ILE A 19 8.01 -13.94 26.08
C ILE A 19 9.51 -14.10 25.91
N ASP A 20 10.16 -14.66 26.94
CA ASP A 20 11.59 -14.95 26.94
C ASP A 20 11.80 -16.44 26.64
N LYS A 21 12.02 -16.74 25.37
CA LYS A 21 12.23 -18.10 24.87
C LYS A 21 13.28 -18.10 23.77
N ASN A 22 13.94 -19.23 23.59
CA ASN A 22 14.71 -19.50 22.39
C ASN A 22 13.76 -19.85 21.23
N MET A 23 14.12 -19.48 20.02
CA MET A 23 13.33 -19.76 18.82
C MET A 23 14.11 -20.73 17.93
N ILE A 24 13.46 -21.83 17.58
CA ILE A 24 14.01 -22.85 16.66
C ILE A 24 13.38 -22.64 15.30
N LEU A 25 14.23 -22.49 14.29
CA LEU A 25 13.85 -22.40 12.87
C LEU A 25 14.33 -23.67 12.17
N ASP A 26 13.46 -24.22 11.34
CA ASP A 26 13.76 -25.41 10.54
C ASP A 26 12.94 -25.32 9.22
N GLU A 27 13.58 -25.60 8.09
CA GLU A 27 12.98 -25.48 6.76
C GLU A 27 12.24 -24.12 6.55
N GLY A 28 12.86 -23.03 7.00
CA GLY A 28 12.32 -21.67 6.86
C GLY A 28 11.13 -21.34 7.73
N LYS A 29 10.81 -22.16 8.74
CA LYS A 29 9.66 -21.96 9.64
C LYS A 29 10.09 -21.93 11.10
N ILE A 30 9.34 -21.18 11.92
CA ILE A 30 9.44 -21.26 13.39
C ILE A 30 8.75 -22.55 13.82
N VAL A 31 9.54 -23.56 14.24
CA VAL A 31 9.01 -24.88 14.62
C VAL A 31 8.77 -25.01 16.12
N LYS A 32 9.50 -24.25 16.96
CA LYS A 32 9.35 -24.33 18.41
C LYS A 32 9.84 -23.06 19.11
N LEU A 33 9.13 -22.65 20.16
CA LEU A 33 9.62 -21.71 21.17
C LEU A 33 9.90 -22.50 22.47
N THR A 34 11.14 -22.42 22.99
CA THR A 34 11.59 -23.32 24.07
C THR A 34 12.61 -22.65 24.97
N ASN A 35 12.84 -23.22 26.15
CA ASN A 35 13.98 -22.88 27.00
C ASN A 35 15.22 -23.74 26.72
N GLU A 36 15.09 -24.76 25.89
CA GLU A 36 16.17 -25.68 25.53
C GLU A 36 17.10 -25.06 24.48
N THR A 37 18.31 -25.61 24.39
CA THR A 37 19.32 -25.24 23.39
C THR A 37 19.72 -26.50 22.59
N PRO A 38 18.86 -27.00 21.69
CA PRO A 38 19.17 -28.18 20.91
C PRO A 38 20.31 -27.93 19.92
N SER A 39 20.79 -29.02 19.31
CA SER A 39 21.79 -28.96 18.23
C SER A 39 21.20 -28.25 17.02
N CYS A 40 21.97 -27.35 16.41
CA CYS A 40 21.60 -26.55 15.23
C CYS A 40 22.84 -26.29 14.36
N ASP A 41 22.61 -26.03 13.08
CA ASP A 41 23.67 -25.68 12.13
C ASP A 41 24.12 -24.21 12.34
N HIS A 42 23.17 -23.32 12.61
CA HIS A 42 23.42 -21.91 12.88
C HIS A 42 22.87 -21.48 14.23
N ARG A 43 23.69 -20.78 15.01
CA ARG A 43 23.27 -20.19 16.29
C ARG A 43 23.40 -18.68 16.26
N ILE A 44 22.31 -17.98 16.57
CA ILE A 44 22.25 -16.51 16.66
C ILE A 44 22.09 -16.17 18.15
N ASN A 45 23.07 -15.47 18.71
CA ASN A 45 22.92 -14.87 20.04
C ASN A 45 22.16 -13.54 19.89
N ALA A 46 20.96 -13.49 20.46
CA ALA A 46 20.08 -12.32 20.42
C ALA A 46 19.82 -11.76 21.84
N GLU A 47 20.73 -12.01 22.78
CA GLU A 47 20.62 -11.51 24.16
C GLU A 47 20.51 -9.97 24.18
N GLY A 48 19.47 -9.46 24.85
CA GLY A 48 19.15 -8.03 24.91
C GLY A 48 18.48 -7.47 23.66
N LEU A 49 18.21 -8.30 22.65
CA LEU A 49 17.49 -7.91 21.43
C LEU A 49 16.02 -8.30 21.52
N VAL A 50 15.22 -7.66 20.68
CA VAL A 50 13.79 -7.92 20.53
C VAL A 50 13.55 -8.63 19.20
N SER A 51 12.85 -9.76 19.24
CA SER A 51 12.38 -10.46 18.04
C SER A 51 10.93 -10.07 17.77
N ILE A 52 10.70 -9.58 16.55
CA ILE A 52 9.37 -9.22 16.04
C ILE A 52 9.11 -9.97 14.74
N PRO A 53 7.85 -10.14 14.32
CA PRO A 53 7.55 -10.57 12.96
C PRO A 53 8.19 -9.64 11.93
N GLY A 54 8.57 -10.17 10.76
CA GLY A 54 9.05 -9.33 9.67
C GLY A 54 8.04 -8.22 9.35
N VAL A 55 8.54 -7.01 9.12
CA VAL A 55 7.68 -5.86 8.83
C VAL A 55 7.06 -6.03 7.46
N ILE A 56 5.75 -5.79 7.36
CA ILE A 56 5.02 -5.69 6.09
C ILE A 56 4.85 -4.20 5.80
N ASP A 57 5.40 -3.72 4.67
CA ASP A 57 5.14 -2.38 4.17
C ASP A 57 3.94 -2.43 3.20
N PRO A 58 2.75 -1.96 3.62
CA PRO A 58 1.54 -2.09 2.81
C PRO A 58 1.41 -0.98 1.76
N HIS A 59 2.38 -0.06 1.62
CA HIS A 59 2.23 1.09 0.74
C HIS A 59 3.57 1.61 0.20
N VAL A 60 4.03 1.06 -0.89
CA VAL A 60 5.25 1.54 -1.57
C VAL A 60 5.00 1.87 -3.03
N HIS A 61 5.77 2.83 -3.55
CA HIS A 61 5.76 3.23 -4.94
C HIS A 61 7.16 3.03 -5.54
N TYR A 62 7.27 2.16 -6.53
CA TYR A 62 8.46 1.97 -7.35
C TYR A 62 8.07 1.47 -8.75
N GLY A 63 8.96 1.65 -9.74
CA GLY A 63 8.68 1.34 -11.14
C GLY A 63 8.24 2.54 -11.97
N VAL A 64 8.20 3.74 -11.37
CA VAL A 64 7.83 5.00 -12.03
C VAL A 64 9.03 5.70 -12.66
N TYR A 65 10.14 5.77 -11.92
CA TYR A 65 11.35 6.49 -12.32
C TYR A 65 12.48 5.56 -12.79
N SER A 66 12.25 4.27 -12.74
CA SER A 66 13.11 3.22 -13.29
C SER A 66 12.27 2.00 -13.65
N PRO A 67 12.69 1.18 -14.62
CA PRO A 67 11.99 -0.05 -14.99
C PRO A 67 11.82 -0.99 -13.80
N ILE A 68 10.73 -1.77 -13.82
CA ILE A 68 10.33 -2.59 -12.66
C ILE A 68 11.43 -3.54 -12.19
N GLU A 69 12.18 -4.16 -13.10
CA GLU A 69 13.25 -5.08 -12.78
C GLU A 69 14.39 -4.43 -11.97
N GLN A 70 14.72 -3.18 -12.26
CA GLN A 70 15.72 -2.41 -11.51
C GLN A 70 15.15 -1.86 -10.21
N ALA A 71 13.95 -1.27 -10.28
CA ALA A 71 13.27 -0.70 -9.13
C ALA A 71 12.96 -1.77 -8.06
N ALA A 72 12.48 -2.94 -8.47
CA ALA A 72 12.20 -4.04 -7.57
C ALA A 72 13.46 -4.49 -6.82
N GLN A 73 14.59 -4.60 -7.53
CA GLN A 73 15.86 -4.98 -6.92
C GLN A 73 16.36 -3.95 -5.91
N SER A 74 16.44 -2.67 -6.30
CA SER A 74 16.97 -1.62 -5.42
C SER A 74 16.10 -1.37 -4.20
N GLU A 75 14.78 -1.26 -4.40
CA GLU A 75 13.84 -0.92 -3.32
C GLU A 75 13.64 -2.07 -2.36
N SER A 76 13.55 -3.33 -2.86
CA SER A 76 13.43 -4.48 -1.97
C SER A 76 14.72 -4.79 -1.20
N HIS A 77 15.90 -4.48 -1.76
CA HIS A 77 17.17 -4.54 -1.02
C HIS A 77 17.18 -3.54 0.13
N ALA A 78 16.80 -2.28 -0.13
CA ALA A 78 16.70 -1.26 0.90
C ALA A 78 15.67 -1.65 1.99
N ALA A 79 14.53 -2.20 1.59
CA ALA A 79 13.50 -2.70 2.48
C ALA A 79 14.02 -3.82 3.39
N ALA A 80 14.74 -4.81 2.83
CA ALA A 80 15.36 -5.91 3.59
C ALA A 80 16.34 -5.40 4.64
N ILE A 81 17.18 -4.42 4.31
CA ILE A 81 18.10 -3.77 5.27
C ILE A 81 17.33 -3.09 6.40
N GLY A 82 16.15 -2.52 6.12
CA GLY A 82 15.25 -1.91 7.10
C GLY A 82 14.43 -2.89 7.93
N GLY A 83 14.54 -4.21 7.68
CA GLY A 83 13.76 -5.25 8.37
C GLY A 83 12.36 -5.49 7.78
N VAL A 84 12.06 -4.93 6.61
CA VAL A 84 10.84 -5.24 5.85
C VAL A 84 11.03 -6.57 5.15
N THR A 85 10.06 -7.48 5.31
CA THR A 85 10.08 -8.82 4.69
C THR A 85 9.01 -8.98 3.60
N THR A 86 8.06 -8.06 3.53
CA THR A 86 7.02 -8.05 2.49
C THR A 86 6.69 -6.61 2.11
N MET A 87 6.66 -6.32 0.81
CA MET A 87 6.30 -5.00 0.26
C MET A 87 5.02 -5.10 -0.56
N MET A 88 4.11 -4.13 -0.42
CA MET A 88 2.89 -4.06 -1.23
C MET A 88 2.95 -2.83 -2.15
N ARG A 89 3.25 -3.09 -3.44
CA ARG A 89 3.45 -2.06 -4.45
C ARG A 89 2.13 -1.50 -4.98
N MET A 90 2.04 -0.19 -5.13
CA MET A 90 1.00 0.49 -5.90
C MET A 90 1.35 0.44 -7.39
N LEU A 91 0.74 -0.45 -8.15
CA LEU A 91 0.92 -0.53 -9.60
C LEU A 91 -0.01 0.47 -10.29
N ARG A 92 0.57 1.41 -11.02
CA ARG A 92 -0.15 2.46 -11.77
C ARG A 92 0.02 2.24 -13.27
N LEU A 93 -0.98 1.62 -13.90
CA LEU A 93 -1.01 1.43 -15.35
C LEU A 93 -1.93 2.47 -15.98
N GLY A 94 -1.45 3.14 -17.03
CA GLY A 94 -2.25 4.03 -17.89
C GLY A 94 -3.06 3.27 -18.94
N ASP A 95 -2.80 1.95 -19.08
CA ASP A 95 -3.46 1.09 -20.05
C ASP A 95 -4.14 -0.12 -19.37
N SER A 96 -4.60 -1.08 -20.19
CA SER A 96 -5.33 -2.26 -19.73
C SER A 96 -4.47 -3.19 -18.85
N TYR A 97 -5.04 -3.65 -17.73
CA TYR A 97 -4.46 -4.70 -16.88
C TYR A 97 -4.38 -6.05 -17.60
N GLU A 98 -5.39 -6.40 -18.41
CA GLU A 98 -5.38 -7.66 -19.18
C GLU A 98 -4.18 -7.75 -20.13
N LYS A 99 -3.70 -6.60 -20.64
CA LYS A 99 -2.55 -6.55 -21.55
C LYS A 99 -1.21 -6.48 -20.84
N SER A 100 -1.13 -5.83 -19.69
CA SER A 100 0.15 -5.40 -19.10
C SER A 100 0.48 -6.08 -17.78
N LEU A 101 -0.49 -6.64 -17.05
CA LEU A 101 -0.28 -7.21 -15.72
C LEU A 101 0.68 -8.42 -15.74
N SER A 102 0.53 -9.31 -16.72
CA SER A 102 1.39 -10.51 -16.84
C SER A 102 2.87 -10.15 -16.96
N ASP A 103 3.19 -9.13 -17.74
CA ASP A 103 4.56 -8.68 -17.90
C ASP A 103 5.09 -8.06 -16.60
N GLN A 104 4.30 -7.20 -15.93
CA GLN A 104 4.64 -6.62 -14.64
C GLN A 104 4.92 -7.70 -13.59
N LEU A 105 4.11 -8.75 -13.52
CA LEU A 105 4.32 -9.88 -12.61
C LEU A 105 5.57 -10.68 -12.96
N THR A 106 5.79 -10.97 -14.24
CA THR A 106 6.93 -11.74 -14.73
C THR A 106 8.26 -11.06 -14.40
N TYR A 107 8.37 -9.75 -14.68
CA TYR A 107 9.58 -8.99 -14.40
C TYR A 107 9.77 -8.74 -12.89
N SER A 108 8.68 -8.67 -12.12
CA SER A 108 8.75 -8.55 -10.66
C SER A 108 9.24 -9.84 -10.00
N SER A 109 8.80 -11.01 -10.46
CA SER A 109 8.97 -12.29 -9.75
C SER A 109 10.43 -12.69 -9.49
N ASN A 110 11.36 -12.25 -10.32
CA ASN A 110 12.79 -12.60 -10.25
C ASN A 110 13.67 -11.46 -9.74
N SER A 111 13.09 -10.35 -9.28
CA SER A 111 13.83 -9.12 -9.02
C SER A 111 13.79 -8.66 -7.55
N HIS A 112 12.95 -9.27 -6.70
CA HIS A 112 12.83 -8.88 -5.29
C HIS A 112 13.71 -9.72 -4.36
N TYR A 113 14.23 -9.07 -3.32
CA TYR A 113 14.92 -9.72 -2.18
C TYR A 113 13.95 -10.10 -1.05
N VAL A 114 12.75 -9.54 -1.04
CA VAL A 114 11.69 -9.80 -0.05
C VAL A 114 10.40 -10.18 -0.78
N ASP A 115 9.45 -10.74 -0.06
CA ASP A 115 8.12 -11.02 -0.63
C ASP A 115 7.45 -9.74 -1.09
N TYR A 116 6.59 -9.83 -2.12
CA TYR A 116 5.85 -8.68 -2.62
C TYR A 116 4.40 -9.03 -2.97
N ALA A 117 3.56 -8.02 -2.92
CA ALA A 117 2.21 -8.03 -3.44
C ALA A 117 1.93 -6.75 -4.23
N ILE A 118 0.81 -6.72 -4.95
CA ILE A 118 0.43 -5.59 -5.80
C ILE A 118 -0.96 -5.08 -5.39
N HIS A 119 -1.09 -3.77 -5.29
CA HIS A 119 -2.36 -3.05 -5.31
C HIS A 119 -2.56 -2.46 -6.71
N ALA A 120 -3.61 -2.88 -7.43
CA ALA A 120 -3.91 -2.32 -8.74
C ALA A 120 -4.59 -0.94 -8.60
N SER A 121 -3.98 0.09 -9.17
CA SER A 121 -4.53 1.45 -9.19
C SER A 121 -5.55 1.59 -10.32
N ILE A 122 -6.76 2.04 -10.00
CA ILE A 122 -7.86 2.13 -10.96
C ILE A 122 -8.13 3.59 -11.29
N PHE A 123 -8.01 3.93 -12.56
CA PHE A 123 -8.17 5.29 -13.10
C PHE A 123 -9.32 5.42 -14.10
N THR A 124 -9.77 4.31 -14.71
CA THR A 124 -10.77 4.31 -15.77
C THR A 124 -11.87 3.27 -15.54
N LEU A 125 -13.03 3.45 -16.19
CA LEU A 125 -14.11 2.47 -16.15
C LEU A 125 -13.72 1.15 -16.84
N ASP A 126 -12.86 1.18 -17.86
CA ASP A 126 -12.35 -0.04 -18.48
C ASP A 126 -11.53 -0.85 -17.48
N GLN A 127 -10.67 -0.22 -16.70
CA GLN A 127 -9.93 -0.89 -15.64
C GLN A 127 -10.84 -1.43 -14.51
N VAL A 128 -11.98 -0.79 -14.23
CA VAL A 128 -12.99 -1.34 -13.31
C VAL A 128 -13.51 -2.69 -13.82
N ASN A 129 -13.75 -2.82 -15.12
CA ASN A 129 -14.21 -4.08 -15.71
C ASN A 129 -13.15 -5.19 -15.61
N GLU A 130 -11.87 -4.83 -15.63
CA GLU A 130 -10.71 -5.72 -15.53
C GLU A 130 -10.35 -6.12 -14.07
N MET A 131 -11.02 -5.59 -13.05
CA MET A 131 -10.72 -5.92 -11.64
C MET A 131 -10.89 -7.41 -11.33
N GLN A 132 -11.85 -8.09 -11.98
CA GLN A 132 -11.99 -9.54 -11.86
C GLN A 132 -10.77 -10.29 -12.38
N PHE A 133 -10.27 -9.89 -13.54
CA PHE A 133 -9.04 -10.43 -14.13
C PHE A 133 -7.82 -10.22 -13.19
N CYS A 134 -7.71 -9.05 -12.57
CA CYS A 134 -6.65 -8.79 -11.58
C CYS A 134 -6.70 -9.79 -10.42
N VAL A 135 -7.90 -10.06 -9.87
CA VAL A 135 -8.09 -11.03 -8.77
C VAL A 135 -7.70 -12.44 -9.20
N GLU A 136 -8.09 -12.88 -10.39
CA GLU A 136 -7.75 -14.19 -10.95
C GLU A 136 -6.24 -14.37 -11.17
N ASN A 137 -5.50 -13.25 -11.29
CA ASN A 137 -4.04 -13.21 -11.39
C ASN A 137 -3.33 -12.85 -10.07
N GLY A 138 -4.02 -12.98 -8.92
CA GLY A 138 -3.43 -12.83 -7.58
C GLY A 138 -3.37 -11.40 -7.03
N VAL A 139 -3.92 -10.41 -7.73
CA VAL A 139 -4.02 -9.02 -7.25
C VAL A 139 -5.37 -8.82 -6.57
N THR A 140 -5.38 -8.87 -5.24
CA THR A 140 -6.62 -8.92 -4.44
C THR A 140 -6.91 -7.63 -3.67
N SER A 141 -6.38 -6.51 -4.12
CA SER A 141 -6.62 -5.19 -3.54
C SER A 141 -6.45 -4.08 -4.57
N PHE A 142 -7.20 -3.00 -4.41
CA PHE A 142 -7.28 -1.94 -5.39
C PHE A 142 -6.98 -0.58 -4.76
N LYS A 143 -6.29 0.30 -5.51
CA LYS A 143 -5.96 1.66 -5.07
C LYS A 143 -6.81 2.68 -5.80
N LEU A 144 -7.39 3.60 -5.04
CA LEU A 144 -8.08 4.80 -5.51
C LEU A 144 -7.32 6.06 -5.11
N TYR A 145 -7.27 7.03 -6.03
CA TYR A 145 -6.69 8.35 -5.84
C TYR A 145 -7.81 9.40 -5.99
N MET A 146 -8.48 9.76 -4.90
CA MET A 146 -9.56 10.75 -4.93
C MET A 146 -9.04 12.19 -5.16
N ASN A 147 -7.74 12.39 -5.06
CA ASN A 147 -7.08 13.67 -5.31
C ASN A 147 -6.79 13.94 -6.79
N LEU A 148 -7.05 12.99 -7.70
CA LEU A 148 -6.77 13.14 -9.12
C LEU A 148 -8.01 13.58 -9.90
N GLY A 149 -7.97 14.79 -10.44
CA GLY A 149 -9.00 15.38 -11.28
C GLY A 149 -8.75 16.87 -11.51
N GLY A 150 -9.37 17.44 -12.54
CA GLY A 150 -9.20 18.84 -12.89
C GLY A 150 -7.72 19.24 -13.04
N GLU A 151 -7.33 20.34 -12.40
CA GLU A 151 -5.94 20.86 -12.44
C GLU A 151 -4.91 19.98 -11.69
N VAL A 152 -5.35 19.00 -10.90
CA VAL A 152 -4.47 18.10 -10.13
C VAL A 152 -4.52 16.66 -10.64
N GLY A 153 -4.95 16.45 -11.88
CA GLY A 153 -5.08 15.13 -12.51
C GLY A 153 -3.79 14.55 -13.08
N HIS A 154 -2.66 15.26 -13.01
CA HIS A 154 -1.38 14.77 -13.52
C HIS A 154 -0.79 13.70 -12.62
N VAL A 155 -0.45 12.55 -13.20
CA VAL A 155 0.15 11.40 -12.48
C VAL A 155 1.19 10.70 -13.35
N TYR A 156 2.30 10.32 -12.73
CA TYR A 156 3.28 9.46 -13.38
C TYR A 156 2.87 8.00 -13.24
N MET A 157 2.78 7.31 -14.38
CA MET A 157 2.50 5.88 -14.47
C MET A 157 3.78 5.07 -14.33
N ASP A 158 3.62 3.80 -13.99
CA ASP A 158 4.74 2.87 -13.96
C ASP A 158 5.24 2.62 -15.38
N MET A 159 6.56 2.52 -15.53
CA MET A 159 7.19 2.20 -16.81
C MET A 159 6.79 0.81 -17.28
N LYS A 160 6.70 0.61 -18.59
CA LYS A 160 6.60 -0.73 -19.15
C LYS A 160 7.90 -1.47 -18.88
N PRO A 161 7.83 -2.77 -18.56
CA PRO A 161 9.02 -3.58 -18.40
C PRO A 161 9.94 -3.50 -19.63
N GLY A 162 11.24 -3.36 -19.40
CA GLY A 162 12.24 -3.19 -20.46
C GLY A 162 12.31 -1.79 -21.09
N GLU A 163 11.40 -0.87 -20.73
CA GLU A 163 11.44 0.53 -21.19
C GLU A 163 12.00 1.45 -20.10
N ASN A 164 12.76 2.47 -20.50
CA ASN A 164 13.24 3.51 -19.60
C ASN A 164 12.71 4.87 -20.06
N VAL A 165 11.38 5.01 -20.05
CA VAL A 165 10.68 6.21 -20.50
C VAL A 165 9.67 6.62 -19.43
N LEU A 166 9.85 7.84 -18.88
CA LEU A 166 8.91 8.42 -17.93
C LEU A 166 7.57 8.68 -18.63
N ARG A 167 6.48 8.18 -18.04
CA ARG A 167 5.13 8.27 -18.59
C ARG A 167 4.26 9.12 -17.68
N GLU A 168 3.82 10.25 -18.16
CA GLU A 168 2.87 11.12 -17.47
C GLU A 168 1.52 11.06 -18.18
N GLU A 169 0.46 10.95 -17.39
CA GLU A 169 -0.91 10.97 -17.87
C GLU A 169 -1.76 11.96 -17.08
N CYS A 170 -2.81 12.47 -17.71
CA CYS A 170 -3.82 13.28 -17.05
C CYS A 170 -5.08 12.42 -16.87
N VAL A 171 -5.46 12.20 -15.62
CA VAL A 171 -6.59 11.35 -15.27
C VAL A 171 -7.60 12.11 -14.40
N GLU A 172 -8.85 11.70 -14.45
CA GLU A 172 -9.90 12.20 -13.57
C GLU A 172 -10.64 11.04 -12.92
N VAL A 173 -10.42 10.88 -11.62
CA VAL A 173 -11.10 9.87 -10.81
C VAL A 173 -12.40 10.46 -10.25
N ASN A 174 -13.41 10.51 -11.09
CA ASN A 174 -14.71 11.09 -10.77
C ASN A 174 -15.58 10.19 -9.87
N SER A 175 -16.74 10.71 -9.47
CA SER A 175 -17.66 10.00 -8.57
C SER A 175 -18.20 8.68 -9.14
N GLU A 176 -18.29 8.56 -10.47
CA GLU A 176 -18.71 7.34 -11.12
C GLU A 176 -17.67 6.24 -10.96
N ILE A 177 -16.40 6.54 -11.27
CA ILE A 177 -15.28 5.60 -11.09
C ILE A 177 -15.17 5.18 -9.63
N ILE A 178 -15.21 6.13 -8.68
CA ILE A 178 -15.15 5.86 -7.24
C ILE A 178 -16.26 4.87 -6.85
N THR A 179 -17.50 5.14 -7.27
CA THR A 179 -18.65 4.29 -6.94
C THR A 179 -18.48 2.89 -7.52
N LYS A 180 -18.08 2.78 -8.80
CA LYS A 180 -17.92 1.50 -9.49
C LYS A 180 -16.77 0.68 -8.91
N VAL A 181 -15.64 1.31 -8.54
CA VAL A 181 -14.52 0.61 -7.87
C VAL A 181 -14.97 0.05 -6.53
N VAL A 182 -15.63 0.84 -5.68
CA VAL A 182 -16.09 0.37 -4.36
C VAL A 182 -17.10 -0.77 -4.51
N GLN A 183 -18.06 -0.64 -5.43
CA GLN A 183 -19.05 -1.67 -5.72
C GLN A 183 -18.41 -2.97 -6.22
N LYS A 184 -17.49 -2.87 -7.18
CA LYS A 184 -16.82 -4.03 -7.78
C LYS A 184 -15.89 -4.71 -6.76
N ALA A 185 -15.07 -3.94 -6.03
CA ALA A 185 -14.20 -4.48 -4.98
C ALA A 185 -15.00 -5.21 -3.90
N ALA A 186 -16.12 -4.66 -3.44
CA ALA A 186 -17.02 -5.32 -2.49
C ALA A 186 -17.54 -6.66 -3.02
N SER A 187 -17.96 -6.72 -4.29
CA SER A 187 -18.45 -7.95 -4.93
C SER A 187 -17.35 -9.02 -5.05
N LEU A 188 -16.09 -8.61 -5.13
CA LEU A 188 -14.92 -9.47 -5.20
C LEU A 188 -14.34 -9.85 -3.81
N GLY A 189 -14.90 -9.28 -2.73
CA GLY A 189 -14.36 -9.45 -1.38
C GLY A 189 -13.00 -8.77 -1.14
N CYS A 190 -12.65 -7.78 -1.96
CA CYS A 190 -11.36 -7.10 -1.95
C CYS A 190 -11.44 -5.75 -1.23
N PRO A 191 -10.41 -5.34 -0.48
CA PRO A 191 -10.32 -3.99 0.09
C PRO A 191 -9.96 -2.95 -0.97
N VAL A 192 -10.36 -1.71 -0.69
CA VAL A 192 -9.95 -0.53 -1.45
C VAL A 192 -9.03 0.34 -0.60
N LEU A 193 -7.81 0.55 -1.08
CA LEU A 193 -6.88 1.51 -0.51
C LEU A 193 -7.16 2.89 -1.08
N VAL A 194 -7.20 3.91 -0.24
CA VAL A 194 -7.66 5.24 -0.63
C VAL A 194 -6.62 6.30 -0.30
N HIS A 195 -6.22 7.07 -1.31
CA HIS A 195 -5.67 8.41 -1.10
C HIS A 195 -6.86 9.37 -0.97
N ALA A 196 -7.18 9.76 0.24
CA ALA A 196 -8.39 10.50 0.55
C ALA A 196 -8.13 12.01 0.61
N GLU A 197 -8.10 12.67 -0.52
CA GLU A 197 -8.15 14.13 -0.65
C GLU A 197 -9.16 14.51 -1.74
N ASP A 198 -9.86 15.61 -1.54
CA ASP A 198 -10.81 16.14 -2.51
C ASP A 198 -10.08 17.02 -3.53
N TYR A 199 -10.08 16.62 -4.80
CA TYR A 199 -9.31 17.32 -5.84
C TYR A 199 -9.82 18.74 -6.12
N GLU A 200 -11.11 19.03 -5.95
CA GLU A 200 -11.66 20.38 -6.15
C GLU A 200 -11.17 21.33 -5.05
N GLN A 201 -11.18 20.87 -3.80
CA GLN A 201 -10.66 21.66 -2.68
C GLN A 201 -9.15 21.87 -2.80
N CYS A 202 -8.39 20.85 -3.22
CA CYS A 202 -6.97 20.98 -3.50
C CYS A 202 -6.69 21.96 -4.64
N GLY A 203 -7.44 21.88 -5.74
CA GLY A 203 -7.34 22.80 -6.87
C GLY A 203 -7.63 24.26 -6.46
N CYS A 204 -8.69 24.48 -5.68
CA CYS A 204 -8.98 25.80 -5.09
C CYS A 204 -7.85 26.29 -4.17
N GLY A 205 -7.26 25.40 -3.39
CA GLY A 205 -6.12 25.72 -2.52
C GLY A 205 -4.88 26.12 -3.31
N ILE A 206 -4.56 25.40 -4.38
CA ILE A 206 -3.46 25.70 -5.30
C ILE A 206 -3.67 27.08 -5.95
N LYS A 207 -4.86 27.35 -6.48
CA LYS A 207 -5.19 28.64 -7.09
C LYS A 207 -4.99 29.79 -6.09
N LYS A 208 -5.54 29.67 -4.88
CA LYS A 208 -5.37 30.68 -3.81
C LYS A 208 -3.91 30.88 -3.41
N SER A 209 -3.10 29.81 -3.41
CA SER A 209 -1.66 29.91 -3.11
C SER A 209 -0.91 30.66 -4.21
N LYS A 210 -1.22 30.39 -5.49
CA LYS A 210 -0.68 31.13 -6.63
C LYS A 210 -1.05 32.60 -6.61
N GLU A 211 -2.32 32.94 -6.35
CA GLU A 211 -2.81 34.33 -6.25
C GLU A 211 -2.10 35.12 -5.13
N LYS A 212 -1.69 34.46 -4.06
CA LYS A 212 -0.96 35.06 -2.94
C LYS A 212 0.56 35.01 -3.10
N ASN A 213 1.06 34.55 -4.24
CA ASN A 213 2.50 34.36 -4.51
C ASN A 213 3.20 33.56 -3.40
N LEU A 214 2.51 32.53 -2.86
CA LEU A 214 3.12 31.62 -1.89
C LEU A 214 3.92 30.55 -2.63
N ASP A 215 5.05 30.16 -2.04
CA ASP A 215 5.95 29.14 -2.58
C ASP A 215 6.42 28.16 -1.50
N GLY A 216 7.17 27.14 -1.93
CA GLY A 216 7.80 26.15 -1.07
C GLY A 216 6.81 25.27 -0.30
N LEU A 217 7.30 24.61 0.75
CA LEU A 217 6.53 23.66 1.56
C LEU A 217 5.31 24.27 2.25
N SER A 218 5.39 25.57 2.61
CA SER A 218 4.25 26.30 3.23
C SER A 218 3.10 26.45 2.23
N ALA A 219 3.39 26.75 0.97
CA ALA A 219 2.38 26.84 -0.08
C ALA A 219 1.76 25.47 -0.37
N TRP A 220 2.59 24.43 -0.44
CA TRP A 220 2.14 23.05 -0.61
C TRP A 220 1.15 22.65 0.48
N SER A 221 1.49 22.82 1.75
CA SER A 221 0.62 22.48 2.88
C SER A 221 -0.70 23.27 2.86
N LYS A 222 -0.65 24.58 2.56
CA LYS A 222 -1.85 25.43 2.49
C LYS A 222 -2.76 25.12 1.29
N SER A 223 -2.21 24.55 0.22
CA SER A 223 -3.00 24.14 -0.94
C SER A 223 -3.78 22.84 -0.72
N ARG A 224 -3.49 22.11 0.36
CA ARG A 224 -4.12 20.84 0.72
C ARG A 224 -4.75 20.93 2.11
N PRO A 225 -5.94 21.52 2.22
CA PRO A 225 -6.59 21.74 3.53
C PRO A 225 -7.02 20.40 4.14
N SER A 226 -6.98 20.30 5.46
CA SER A 226 -7.36 19.10 6.20
C SER A 226 -8.83 18.71 5.99
N GLU A 227 -9.67 19.67 5.62
CA GLU A 227 -11.07 19.47 5.26
C GLU A 227 -11.22 18.63 3.99
N SER A 228 -10.29 18.73 3.06
CA SER A 228 -10.23 17.90 1.84
C SER A 228 -10.11 16.43 2.18
N GLU A 229 -9.24 16.09 3.13
CA GLU A 229 -9.04 14.72 3.62
C GLU A 229 -10.31 14.19 4.32
N SER A 230 -10.85 14.94 5.29
CA SER A 230 -12.04 14.52 6.04
C SER A 230 -13.30 14.42 5.16
N HIS A 231 -13.44 15.31 4.16
CA HIS A 231 -14.54 15.25 3.19
C HIS A 231 -14.51 13.97 2.35
N SER A 232 -13.36 13.65 1.80
CA SER A 232 -13.16 12.42 1.00
C SER A 232 -13.38 11.17 1.82
N ILE A 233 -12.87 11.12 3.07
CA ILE A 233 -13.10 10.00 3.99
C ILE A 233 -14.60 9.79 4.22
N LYS A 234 -15.33 10.84 4.53
CA LYS A 234 -16.79 10.79 4.76
C LYS A 234 -17.53 10.29 3.52
N THR A 235 -17.18 10.80 2.35
CA THR A 235 -17.83 10.48 1.07
C THR A 235 -17.65 9.01 0.72
N ILE A 236 -16.41 8.51 0.72
CA ILE A 236 -16.16 7.11 0.34
C ILE A 236 -16.61 6.12 1.42
N SER A 237 -16.57 6.50 2.70
CA SER A 237 -17.05 5.64 3.80
C SER A 237 -18.55 5.37 3.69
N LYS A 238 -19.34 6.35 3.25
CA LYS A 238 -20.76 6.15 2.98
C LYS A 238 -20.97 5.09 1.89
N LEU A 239 -20.28 5.22 0.75
CA LEU A 239 -20.35 4.23 -0.32
C LEU A 239 -19.90 2.84 0.14
N ALA A 240 -18.79 2.77 0.87
CA ALA A 240 -18.26 1.51 1.38
C ALA A 240 -19.24 0.82 2.33
N ARG A 241 -19.97 1.56 3.15
CA ARG A 241 -21.02 1.03 4.02
C ARG A 241 -22.20 0.50 3.22
N ASP A 242 -22.65 1.25 2.19
CA ASP A 242 -23.76 0.87 1.34
C ASP A 242 -23.50 -0.45 0.58
N PHE A 243 -22.24 -0.69 0.19
CA PHE A 243 -21.80 -1.90 -0.52
C PHE A 243 -21.10 -2.95 0.37
N ASN A 244 -20.93 -2.70 1.67
CA ASN A 244 -20.16 -3.54 2.60
C ASN A 244 -18.68 -3.75 2.16
N CYS A 245 -18.06 -2.73 1.60
CA CYS A 245 -16.66 -2.73 1.20
C CYS A 245 -15.73 -2.45 2.37
N VAL A 246 -14.55 -3.05 2.37
CA VAL A 246 -13.46 -2.74 3.32
C VAL A 246 -12.62 -1.61 2.76
N LEU A 247 -12.36 -0.58 3.55
CA LEU A 247 -11.48 0.53 3.20
C LEU A 247 -10.17 0.46 3.99
N TYR A 248 -9.08 0.86 3.34
CA TYR A 248 -7.80 1.16 3.97
C TYR A 248 -7.37 2.57 3.57
N PHE A 249 -7.40 3.50 4.52
CA PHE A 249 -6.92 4.86 4.28
C PHE A 249 -5.41 4.91 4.46
N ALA A 250 -4.70 5.30 3.40
CA ALA A 250 -3.26 5.45 3.42
C ALA A 250 -2.84 6.85 3.90
N HIS A 251 -1.68 6.94 4.55
CA HIS A 251 -0.93 8.17 4.85
C HIS A 251 -1.80 9.35 5.34
N ILE A 252 -2.67 9.13 6.32
CA ILE A 252 -3.52 10.16 6.92
C ILE A 252 -2.68 11.23 7.60
N GLY A 253 -2.85 12.48 7.18
CA GLY A 253 -2.03 13.62 7.56
C GLY A 253 -2.64 14.58 8.58
N SER A 254 -3.97 14.50 8.88
CA SER A 254 -4.63 15.47 9.70
C SER A 254 -5.42 14.88 10.88
N ARG A 255 -5.56 15.69 11.96
CA ARG A 255 -6.40 15.32 13.10
C ARG A 255 -7.87 15.19 12.72
N THR A 256 -8.36 16.07 11.84
CA THR A 256 -9.75 16.07 11.38
C THR A 256 -10.08 14.81 10.60
N ALA A 257 -9.13 14.33 9.78
CA ALA A 257 -9.25 13.06 9.08
C ALA A 257 -9.33 11.86 10.04
N LEU A 258 -8.48 11.81 11.07
CA LEU A 258 -8.55 10.77 12.11
C LEU A 258 -9.87 10.80 12.89
N GLN A 259 -10.39 11.98 13.19
CA GLN A 259 -11.69 12.13 13.83
C GLN A 259 -12.81 11.59 12.92
N GLN A 260 -12.79 11.94 11.63
CA GLN A 260 -13.76 11.45 10.66
C GLN A 260 -13.69 9.92 10.50
N ILE A 261 -12.49 9.32 10.44
CA ILE A 261 -12.32 7.85 10.41
C ILE A 261 -12.98 7.21 11.63
N ASN A 262 -12.76 7.77 12.83
CA ASN A 262 -13.35 7.24 14.04
C ASN A 262 -14.89 7.34 14.05
N GLU A 263 -15.45 8.41 13.49
CA GLU A 263 -16.90 8.57 13.31
C GLU A 263 -17.44 7.51 12.34
N GLU A 264 -16.79 7.32 11.20
CA GLU A 264 -17.25 6.35 10.20
C GLU A 264 -17.12 4.90 10.67
N ARG A 265 -16.11 4.58 11.48
CA ARG A 265 -16.02 3.28 12.17
C ARG A 265 -17.20 3.06 13.13
N LYS A 266 -17.60 4.08 13.91
CA LYS A 266 -18.78 4.02 14.78
C LYS A 266 -20.07 3.85 13.98
N ASN A 267 -20.14 4.41 12.78
CA ASN A 267 -21.24 4.27 11.85
C ASN A 267 -21.27 2.90 11.14
N GLY A 268 -20.34 1.99 11.45
CA GLY A 268 -20.30 0.63 10.95
C GLY A 268 -19.48 0.41 9.69
N THR A 269 -18.71 1.40 9.21
CA THR A 269 -17.80 1.21 8.08
C THR A 269 -16.56 0.41 8.52
N LYS A 270 -16.18 -0.60 7.75
CA LYS A 270 -14.97 -1.39 8.00
C LYS A 270 -13.75 -0.64 7.47
N ILE A 271 -12.99 -0.01 8.37
CA ILE A 271 -11.87 0.85 8.01
C ILE A 271 -10.59 0.40 8.72
N PHE A 272 -9.50 0.29 7.95
CA PHE A 272 -8.12 0.21 8.40
C PHE A 272 -7.37 1.52 8.05
N THR A 273 -6.31 1.83 8.78
CA THR A 273 -5.44 2.99 8.52
C THR A 273 -4.10 2.77 9.21
#